data_749748054a6679de4095ef57d592779b
#
_entry.id   749748054a6679de4095ef57d592779b
#
_cell.length_a   1.000
_cell.length_b   1.000
_cell.length_c   1.000
_cell.angle_alpha   90.00
_cell.angle_beta   90.00
_cell.angle_gamma   90.00
#
_symmetry.space_group_name_H-M   'P 1'
#
loop_
_entity.id
_entity.type
_entity.pdbx_description
1 polymer ?
#
loop_
_entity_poly.entity_id
_entity_poly.type
_entity_poly.pdbx_seq_one_letter_code
_entity_poly.pdbx_strand_id
1 'polypeptide(L)'
;MILILAGASASGKSTCAKMINDDNRNDIKQVITYTTRKPRENEQDCVDYHFVTDEQFNRMKDNNEFFEYVTYKNWQYGTKIDMNPMLNQVVVLNPTGVRAFKKYNEYYHTNMVIVYLNVDRRSRLIKMLERGDDIEEAYRRCTSDEGQFAGFEREVNYVIENDRYKLSPEEVVNLIYNRALNGETHNMEVSNESN
;
A
#
# COMPACT_ATOMS: atom_id res chain seq x y z
N MET A 1 -8.87 13.48 4.46
CA MET A 1 -9.13 12.17 3.82
C MET A 1 -7.94 11.25 4.01
N ILE A 2 -8.17 9.95 4.20
CA ILE A 2 -7.11 8.94 4.24
C ILE A 2 -7.28 8.01 3.02
N LEU A 3 -6.34 8.08 2.08
CA LEU A 3 -6.26 7.20 0.92
C LEU A 3 -5.36 6.01 1.27
N ILE A 4 -5.90 4.81 1.26
CA ILE A 4 -5.16 3.59 1.56
C ILE A 4 -4.87 2.85 0.25
N LEU A 5 -3.59 2.66 -0.06
CA LEU A 5 -3.15 1.81 -1.17
C LEU A 5 -2.78 0.44 -0.63
N ALA A 6 -3.55 -0.56 -1.01
CA ALA A 6 -3.29 -1.96 -0.69
C ALA A 6 -2.87 -2.74 -1.93
N GLY A 7 -2.18 -3.84 -1.74
CA GLY A 7 -1.75 -4.70 -2.84
C GLY A 7 -0.58 -5.59 -2.43
N ALA A 8 -0.37 -6.65 -3.17
CA ALA A 8 0.70 -7.59 -2.94
C ALA A 8 2.10 -6.99 -3.17
N SER A 9 3.15 -7.70 -2.80
CA SER A 9 4.54 -7.28 -3.05
C SER A 9 4.74 -6.99 -4.53
N ALA A 10 5.46 -5.90 -4.84
CA ALA A 10 5.73 -5.39 -6.19
C ALA A 10 4.50 -4.91 -6.99
N SER A 11 3.32 -4.74 -6.43
CA SER A 11 2.14 -4.23 -7.16
C SER A 11 2.18 -2.73 -7.51
N GLY A 12 3.24 -2.00 -7.16
CA GLY A 12 3.41 -0.58 -7.50
C GLY A 12 2.92 0.41 -6.43
N LYS A 13 2.43 -0.04 -5.27
CA LYS A 13 1.89 0.82 -4.20
C LYS A 13 2.80 1.98 -3.80
N SER A 14 4.05 1.68 -3.50
CA SER A 14 5.02 2.70 -3.03
C SER A 14 5.34 3.71 -4.13
N THR A 15 5.41 3.26 -5.39
CA THR A 15 5.58 4.14 -6.55
C THR A 15 4.39 5.10 -6.67
N CYS A 16 3.16 4.56 -6.65
CA CYS A 16 1.96 5.39 -6.71
C CYS A 16 1.85 6.34 -5.52
N ALA A 17 2.13 5.88 -4.29
CA ALA A 17 2.08 6.73 -3.10
C ALA A 17 3.07 7.91 -3.20
N LYS A 18 4.30 7.65 -3.67
CA LYS A 18 5.30 8.69 -3.90
C LYS A 18 4.84 9.69 -4.98
N MET A 19 4.33 9.20 -6.10
CA MET A 19 3.81 10.08 -7.16
C MET A 19 2.66 10.95 -6.68
N ILE A 20 1.76 10.39 -5.87
CA ILE A 20 0.65 11.14 -5.24
C ILE A 20 1.18 12.20 -4.28
N ASN A 21 2.20 11.88 -3.48
CA ASN A 21 2.85 12.83 -2.57
C ASN A 21 3.54 13.97 -3.31
N ASP A 22 4.18 13.66 -4.44
CA ASP A 22 4.93 14.61 -5.24
C ASP A 22 4.02 15.46 -6.14
N ASP A 23 2.75 15.07 -6.28
CA ASP A 23 1.74 15.77 -7.07
C ASP A 23 1.07 16.88 -6.24
N ASN A 24 1.47 18.12 -6.48
CA ASN A 24 0.97 19.29 -5.77
C ASN A 24 -0.51 19.63 -6.03
N ARG A 25 -1.19 18.93 -6.94
CA ARG A 25 -2.59 19.23 -7.32
C ARG A 25 -3.59 18.94 -6.19
N ASN A 26 -3.32 17.99 -5.31
CA ASN A 26 -4.31 17.47 -4.36
C ASN A 26 -3.91 17.59 -2.88
N ASP A 27 -2.75 18.16 -2.57
CA ASP A 27 -2.22 18.30 -1.21
C ASP A 27 -2.34 17.02 -0.35
N ILE A 28 -2.01 15.87 -0.97
CA ILE A 28 -2.03 14.56 -0.31
C ILE A 28 -0.61 14.19 0.06
N LYS A 29 -0.33 14.01 1.35
CA LYS A 29 1.00 13.67 1.85
C LYS A 29 1.14 12.18 2.15
N GLN A 30 2.27 11.60 1.75
CA GLN A 30 2.55 10.20 2.04
C GLN A 30 2.90 10.01 3.51
N VAL A 31 2.25 9.03 4.13
CA VAL A 31 2.64 8.53 5.45
C VAL A 31 3.80 7.57 5.28
N ILE A 32 4.95 7.92 5.85
CA ILE A 32 6.13 7.07 5.84
C ILE A 32 6.07 6.09 7.01
N THR A 33 6.11 4.78 6.72
CA THR A 33 6.02 3.69 7.70
C THR A 33 7.38 3.48 8.38
N TYR A 34 7.37 3.03 9.62
CA TYR A 34 8.56 2.62 10.39
C TYR A 34 8.88 1.15 10.15
N THR A 35 10.15 0.79 10.12
CA THR A 35 10.57 -0.62 10.02
C THR A 35 11.91 -0.87 10.69
N THR A 36 12.06 -2.07 11.27
CA THR A 36 13.36 -2.56 11.78
C THR A 36 14.18 -3.31 10.72
N ARG A 37 13.63 -3.45 9.51
CA ARG A 37 14.35 -4.00 8.38
C ARG A 37 15.46 -3.04 7.94
N LYS A 38 16.63 -3.57 7.63
CA LYS A 38 17.68 -2.75 7.02
C LYS A 38 17.25 -2.21 5.65
N PRO A 39 17.65 -0.98 5.29
CA PRO A 39 17.37 -0.43 3.96
C PRO A 39 17.99 -1.31 2.86
N ARG A 40 17.35 -1.35 1.70
CA ARG A 40 17.91 -1.89 0.47
C ARG A 40 18.83 -0.85 -0.17
N GLU A 41 19.61 -1.28 -1.17
CA GLU A 41 20.60 -0.44 -1.84
C GLU A 41 20.06 0.92 -2.34
N ASN A 42 18.81 0.94 -2.80
CA ASN A 42 18.19 2.15 -3.36
C ASN A 42 17.12 2.77 -2.45
N GLU A 43 17.01 2.35 -1.19
CA GLU A 43 16.06 2.90 -0.23
C GLU A 43 16.72 3.97 0.65
N GLN A 44 15.98 5.04 0.92
CA GLN A 44 16.43 6.18 1.72
C GLN A 44 15.59 6.34 2.97
N ASP A 45 16.26 6.63 4.08
CA ASP A 45 15.59 6.92 5.35
C ASP A 45 14.71 8.17 5.23
N CYS A 46 13.56 8.15 5.90
CA CYS A 46 12.54 9.20 5.87
C CYS A 46 11.89 9.44 4.48
N VAL A 47 12.21 8.62 3.47
CA VAL A 47 11.62 8.67 2.13
C VAL A 47 10.83 7.39 1.84
N ASP A 48 11.49 6.24 1.94
CA ASP A 48 10.85 4.94 1.70
C ASP A 48 10.29 4.35 3.00
N TYR A 49 11.06 4.47 4.09
CA TYR A 49 10.71 4.08 5.45
C TYR A 49 11.44 4.98 6.45
N HIS A 50 10.93 5.03 7.69
CA HIS A 50 11.74 5.37 8.84
C HIS A 50 12.44 4.10 9.32
N PHE A 51 13.74 3.98 9.02
CA PHE A 51 14.53 2.82 9.44
C PHE A 51 14.99 3.00 10.89
N VAL A 52 14.48 2.16 11.77
CA VAL A 52 14.73 2.24 13.22
C VAL A 52 15.31 0.93 13.76
N THR A 53 15.95 0.99 14.95
CA THR A 53 16.38 -0.24 15.65
C THR A 53 15.17 -0.95 16.30
N ASP A 54 15.35 -2.22 16.66
CA ASP A 54 14.32 -2.95 17.39
C ASP A 54 13.99 -2.29 18.73
N GLU A 55 15.00 -1.72 19.43
CA GLU A 55 14.81 -1.01 20.70
C GLU A 55 13.98 0.28 20.50
N GLN A 56 14.27 1.02 19.43
CA GLN A 56 13.50 2.23 19.08
C GLN A 56 12.06 1.88 18.75
N PHE A 57 11.86 0.85 17.92
CA PHE A 57 10.53 0.38 17.53
C PHE A 57 9.72 -0.07 18.74
N ASN A 58 10.32 -0.91 19.61
CA ASN A 58 9.65 -1.40 20.82
C ASN A 58 9.27 -0.26 21.76
N ARG A 59 10.14 0.75 21.94
CA ARG A 59 9.81 1.96 22.71
C ARG A 59 8.60 2.69 22.15
N MET A 60 8.55 2.88 20.83
CA MET A 60 7.41 3.53 20.16
C MET A 60 6.12 2.72 20.34
N LYS A 61 6.21 1.39 20.24
CA LYS A 61 5.10 0.46 20.49
C LYS A 61 4.60 0.56 21.93
N ASP A 62 5.50 0.55 22.91
CA ASP A 62 5.15 0.64 24.32
C ASP A 62 4.51 2.00 24.67
N ASN A 63 4.88 3.05 23.96
CA ASN A 63 4.27 4.38 24.05
C ASN A 63 2.95 4.51 23.26
N ASN A 64 2.44 3.45 22.63
CA ASN A 64 1.25 3.47 21.76
C ASN A 64 1.32 4.50 20.63
N GLU A 65 2.52 4.72 20.04
CA GLU A 65 2.70 5.69 18.98
C GLU A 65 2.22 5.18 17.61
N PHE A 66 2.08 3.87 17.44
CA PHE A 66 1.63 3.28 16.18
C PHE A 66 0.12 3.13 16.13
N PHE A 67 -0.45 3.50 15.01
CA PHE A 67 -1.83 3.19 14.66
C PHE A 67 -2.04 1.67 14.49
N GLU A 68 -1.12 1.04 13.77
CA GLU A 68 -1.04 -0.41 13.62
C GLU A 68 0.44 -0.82 13.53
N TYR A 69 0.73 -2.04 13.91
CA TYR A 69 2.03 -2.64 13.69
C TYR A 69 1.91 -4.13 13.41
N VAL A 70 2.87 -4.66 12.67
CA VAL A 70 2.94 -6.07 12.30
C VAL A 70 4.38 -6.54 12.37
N THR A 71 4.58 -7.77 12.84
CA THR A 71 5.87 -8.46 12.75
C THR A 71 5.83 -9.40 11.56
N TYR A 72 6.81 -9.26 10.69
CA TYR A 72 6.95 -10.09 9.51
C TYR A 72 8.36 -10.68 9.48
N LYS A 73 8.49 -12.00 9.61
CA LYS A 73 9.76 -12.66 9.97
C LYS A 73 10.33 -12.07 11.28
N ASN A 74 11.56 -11.56 11.19
CA ASN A 74 12.25 -10.90 12.30
C ASN A 74 12.18 -9.37 12.19
N TRP A 75 11.40 -8.82 11.26
CA TRP A 75 11.26 -7.39 11.05
C TRP A 75 9.90 -6.90 11.50
N GLN A 76 9.91 -5.73 12.10
CA GLN A 76 8.72 -5.05 12.53
C GLN A 76 8.40 -3.91 11.55
N TYR A 77 7.12 -3.69 11.33
CA TYR A 77 6.59 -2.58 10.52
C TYR A 77 5.50 -1.91 11.33
N GLY A 78 5.50 -0.58 11.38
CA GLY A 78 4.51 0.18 12.13
C GLY A 78 4.13 1.45 11.41
N THR A 79 2.85 1.78 11.44
CA THR A 79 2.31 2.96 10.79
C THR A 79 1.86 3.97 11.83
N LYS A 80 2.39 5.19 11.73
CA LYS A 80 1.99 6.32 12.56
C LYS A 80 1.24 7.31 11.67
N ILE A 81 -0.02 7.57 11.98
CA ILE A 81 -0.89 8.42 11.17
C ILE A 81 -1.31 9.64 11.98
N ASP A 82 -1.29 10.79 11.35
CA ASP A 82 -1.91 11.97 11.91
C ASP A 82 -3.41 11.92 11.65
N MET A 83 -4.19 11.83 12.71
CA MET A 83 -5.65 11.72 12.64
C MET A 83 -6.35 13.07 12.51
N ASN A 84 -5.60 14.15 12.22
CA ASN A 84 -6.18 15.45 11.93
C ASN A 84 -7.08 15.38 10.67
N PRO A 85 -8.40 15.63 10.78
CA PRO A 85 -9.34 15.50 9.66
C PRO A 85 -9.09 16.50 8.53
N MET A 86 -8.30 17.55 8.78
CA MET A 86 -7.94 18.56 7.78
C MET A 86 -6.82 18.09 6.85
N LEU A 87 -6.12 17.00 7.20
CA LEU A 87 -5.04 16.49 6.39
C LEU A 87 -5.54 15.44 5.39
N ASN A 88 -5.00 15.51 4.18
CA ASN A 88 -5.11 14.46 3.19
C ASN A 88 -3.83 13.63 3.21
N GLN A 89 -3.97 12.32 3.41
CA GLN A 89 -2.84 11.43 3.54
C GLN A 89 -3.01 10.21 2.64
N VAL A 90 -1.90 9.73 2.06
CA VAL A 90 -1.84 8.42 1.40
C VAL A 90 -0.94 7.49 2.20
N VAL A 91 -1.44 6.30 2.48
CA VAL A 91 -0.74 5.28 3.25
C VAL A 91 -0.74 3.94 2.50
N VAL A 92 0.38 3.22 2.58
CA VAL A 92 0.53 1.89 1.99
C VAL A 92 0.38 0.85 3.09
N LEU A 93 -0.64 -0.01 2.97
CA LEU A 93 -0.95 -1.04 3.97
C LEU A 93 -1.08 -2.43 3.34
N ASN A 94 -0.84 -3.45 4.16
CA ASN A 94 -1.25 -4.82 3.89
C ASN A 94 -2.70 -5.06 4.35
N PRO A 95 -3.32 -6.22 4.06
CA PRO A 95 -4.71 -6.51 4.48
C PRO A 95 -4.94 -6.40 5.99
N THR A 96 -3.96 -6.76 6.81
CA THR A 96 -4.07 -6.65 8.27
C THR A 96 -4.18 -5.19 8.70
N GLY A 97 -3.33 -4.31 8.15
CA GLY A 97 -3.40 -2.87 8.40
C GLY A 97 -4.72 -2.26 7.91
N VAL A 98 -5.21 -2.67 6.73
CA VAL A 98 -6.52 -2.24 6.22
C VAL A 98 -7.65 -2.60 7.19
N ARG A 99 -7.65 -3.82 7.71
CA ARG A 99 -8.68 -4.26 8.67
C ARG A 99 -8.59 -3.50 9.99
N ALA A 100 -7.38 -3.18 10.46
CA ALA A 100 -7.20 -2.31 11.64
C ALA A 100 -7.81 -0.92 11.40
N PHE A 101 -7.60 -0.35 10.20
CA PHE A 101 -8.19 0.92 9.81
C PHE A 101 -9.71 0.89 9.72
N LYS A 102 -10.28 -0.16 9.14
CA LYS A 102 -11.74 -0.33 9.08
C LYS A 102 -12.34 -0.36 10.48
N LYS A 103 -11.73 -1.14 11.39
CA LYS A 103 -12.19 -1.21 12.79
C LYS A 103 -12.12 0.16 13.48
N TYR A 104 -11.06 0.92 13.26
CA TYR A 104 -10.95 2.29 13.75
C TYR A 104 -12.06 3.18 13.18
N ASN A 105 -12.31 3.07 11.88
CA ASN A 105 -13.28 3.91 11.16
C ASN A 105 -14.74 3.66 11.58
N GLU A 106 -15.07 2.49 12.15
CA GLU A 106 -16.37 2.22 12.75
C GLU A 106 -16.71 3.20 13.88
N TYR A 107 -15.69 3.70 14.59
CA TYR A 107 -15.87 4.63 15.72
C TYR A 107 -15.69 6.10 15.33
N TYR A 108 -14.75 6.38 14.45
CA TYR A 108 -14.31 7.76 14.18
C TYR A 108 -14.85 8.35 12.88
N HIS A 109 -15.47 7.54 12.02
CA HIS A 109 -16.13 7.95 10.77
C HIS A 109 -15.26 8.88 9.91
N THR A 110 -13.96 8.58 9.79
CA THR A 110 -13.04 9.36 8.96
C THR A 110 -13.34 9.13 7.48
N ASN A 111 -13.15 10.15 6.65
CA ASN A 111 -13.22 9.99 5.19
C ASN A 111 -12.05 9.12 4.71
N MET A 112 -12.32 7.85 4.44
CA MET A 112 -11.34 6.83 4.09
C MET A 112 -11.71 6.14 2.78
N VAL A 113 -10.74 6.05 1.88
CA VAL A 113 -10.89 5.32 0.62
C VAL A 113 -9.78 4.29 0.49
N ILE A 114 -10.15 3.04 0.21
CA ILE A 114 -9.23 1.91 0.05
C ILE A 114 -9.19 1.51 -1.43
N VAL A 115 -8.01 1.57 -2.02
CA VAL A 115 -7.74 1.15 -3.39
C VAL A 115 -6.81 -0.06 -3.37
N TYR A 116 -7.24 -1.16 -3.96
CA TYR A 116 -6.45 -2.37 -4.12
C TYR A 116 -5.81 -2.41 -5.51
N LEU A 117 -4.48 -2.38 -5.56
CA LEU A 117 -3.71 -2.57 -6.77
C LEU A 117 -3.46 -4.07 -6.97
N ASN A 118 -4.25 -4.66 -7.85
CA ASN A 118 -4.17 -6.08 -8.18
C ASN A 118 -3.31 -6.29 -9.43
N VAL A 119 -2.24 -7.09 -9.27
CA VAL A 119 -1.30 -7.44 -10.34
C VAL A 119 -1.05 -8.94 -10.25
N ASP A 120 -1.05 -9.62 -11.38
CA ASP A 120 -0.84 -11.05 -11.44
C ASP A 120 0.50 -11.49 -10.81
N ARG A 121 0.50 -12.70 -10.23
CA ARG A 121 1.65 -13.24 -9.49
C ARG A 121 2.91 -13.29 -10.33
N ARG A 122 2.79 -13.73 -11.60
CA ARG A 122 3.94 -13.89 -12.49
C ARG A 122 4.64 -12.56 -12.73
N SER A 123 3.89 -11.53 -13.04
CA SER A 123 4.42 -10.18 -13.29
C SER A 123 5.10 -9.60 -12.05
N ARG A 124 4.50 -9.77 -10.87
CA ARG A 124 5.08 -9.33 -9.60
C ARG A 124 6.39 -10.06 -9.29
N LEU A 125 6.45 -11.38 -9.53
CA LEU A 125 7.67 -12.16 -9.34
C LEU A 125 8.78 -11.67 -10.26
N ILE A 126 8.51 -11.50 -11.56
CA ILE A 126 9.47 -10.95 -12.54
C ILE A 126 9.97 -9.58 -12.05
N LYS A 127 9.08 -8.70 -11.64
CA LYS A 127 9.44 -7.36 -11.17
C LYS A 127 10.34 -7.36 -9.93
N MET A 128 10.14 -8.30 -9.02
CA MET A 128 11.01 -8.48 -7.86
C MET A 128 12.41 -8.94 -8.27
N LEU A 129 12.52 -9.87 -9.22
CA LEU A 129 13.81 -10.36 -9.71
C LEU A 129 14.55 -9.28 -10.52
N GLU A 130 13.85 -8.51 -11.37
CA GLU A 130 14.44 -7.41 -12.14
C GLU A 130 15.07 -6.32 -11.24
N ARG A 131 14.51 -6.08 -10.07
CA ARG A 131 15.07 -5.11 -9.11
C ARG A 131 16.14 -5.71 -8.20
N GLY A 132 16.52 -6.98 -8.40
CA GLY A 132 17.60 -7.66 -7.68
C GLY A 132 17.19 -8.30 -6.35
N ASP A 133 15.89 -8.54 -6.10
CA ASP A 133 15.46 -9.31 -4.91
C ASP A 133 16.01 -10.75 -5.02
N ASP A 134 16.41 -11.32 -3.89
CA ASP A 134 16.76 -12.72 -3.78
C ASP A 134 15.59 -13.62 -4.23
N ILE A 135 15.90 -14.69 -4.97
CA ILE A 135 14.90 -15.57 -5.60
C ILE A 135 13.99 -16.22 -4.55
N GLU A 136 14.58 -16.77 -3.49
CA GLU A 136 13.83 -17.44 -2.43
C GLU A 136 12.94 -16.45 -1.67
N GLU A 137 13.44 -15.24 -1.45
CA GLU A 137 12.68 -14.17 -0.81
C GLU A 137 11.53 -13.69 -1.71
N ALA A 138 11.74 -13.53 -3.02
CA ALA A 138 10.72 -13.16 -3.97
C ALA A 138 9.61 -14.22 -4.05
N TYR A 139 9.99 -15.50 -4.15
CA TYR A 139 9.04 -16.63 -4.15
C TYR A 139 8.23 -16.69 -2.86
N ARG A 140 8.89 -16.58 -1.72
CA ARG A 140 8.26 -16.62 -0.41
C ARG A 140 7.25 -15.47 -0.23
N ARG A 141 7.58 -14.26 -0.72
CA ARG A 141 6.64 -13.12 -0.69
C ARG A 141 5.41 -13.40 -1.52
N CYS A 142 5.58 -13.88 -2.74
CA CYS A 142 4.46 -14.23 -3.60
C CYS A 142 3.51 -15.23 -2.93
N THR A 143 4.06 -16.26 -2.28
CA THR A 143 3.27 -17.28 -1.58
C THR A 143 2.54 -16.71 -0.36
N SER A 144 3.22 -15.88 0.44
CA SER A 144 2.61 -15.23 1.60
C SER A 144 1.49 -14.26 1.19
N ASP A 145 1.70 -13.52 0.10
CA ASP A 145 0.73 -12.57 -0.41
C ASP A 145 -0.56 -13.28 -0.86
N GLU A 146 -0.47 -14.43 -1.54
CA GLU A 146 -1.65 -15.18 -2.00
C GLU A 146 -2.62 -15.49 -0.86
N GLY A 147 -2.11 -15.94 0.28
CA GLY A 147 -2.95 -16.22 1.43
C GLY A 147 -3.56 -14.97 2.06
N GLN A 148 -2.83 -13.84 2.04
CA GLN A 148 -3.30 -12.61 2.64
C GLN A 148 -4.34 -11.87 1.77
N PHE A 149 -4.19 -11.94 0.45
CA PHE A 149 -5.04 -11.24 -0.51
C PHE A 149 -6.17 -12.08 -1.09
N ALA A 150 -6.35 -13.34 -0.66
CA ALA A 150 -7.47 -14.17 -1.09
C ALA A 150 -8.82 -13.53 -0.69
N GLY A 151 -9.63 -13.16 -1.67
CA GLY A 151 -10.93 -12.53 -1.46
C GLY A 151 -10.89 -11.06 -1.01
N PHE A 152 -9.71 -10.44 -1.00
CA PHE A 152 -9.51 -9.08 -0.48
C PHE A 152 -10.22 -8.00 -1.31
N GLU A 153 -10.52 -8.26 -2.57
CA GLU A 153 -11.31 -7.39 -3.44
C GLU A 153 -12.68 -7.02 -2.85
N ARG A 154 -13.24 -7.85 -1.97
CA ARG A 154 -14.51 -7.60 -1.27
C ARG A 154 -14.37 -6.65 -0.07
N GLU A 155 -13.14 -6.37 0.32
CA GLU A 155 -12.84 -5.55 1.50
C GLU A 155 -12.47 -4.10 1.16
N VAL A 156 -12.46 -3.72 -0.12
CA VAL A 156 -11.97 -2.43 -0.59
C VAL A 156 -13.04 -1.63 -1.32
N ASN A 157 -12.81 -0.33 -1.46
CA ASN A 157 -13.72 0.53 -2.23
C ASN A 157 -13.53 0.35 -3.73
N TYR A 158 -12.27 0.21 -4.17
CA TYR A 158 -11.93 0.10 -5.59
C TYR A 158 -10.82 -0.91 -5.81
N VAL A 159 -10.92 -1.66 -6.90
CA VAL A 159 -9.85 -2.52 -7.41
C VAL A 159 -9.33 -1.94 -8.71
N ILE A 160 -8.02 -1.85 -8.85
CA ILE A 160 -7.34 -1.51 -10.10
C ILE A 160 -6.57 -2.74 -10.55
N GLU A 161 -7.07 -3.38 -11.59
CA GLU A 161 -6.40 -4.51 -12.25
C GLU A 161 -5.30 -3.99 -13.17
N ASN A 162 -4.07 -4.45 -12.94
CA ASN A 162 -2.93 -4.05 -13.76
C ASN A 162 -2.04 -5.24 -14.11
N ASP A 163 -2.66 -6.30 -14.62
CA ASP A 163 -1.95 -7.49 -15.07
C ASP A 163 -0.91 -7.16 -16.13
N ARG A 164 0.27 -7.75 -15.99
CA ARG A 164 1.43 -7.53 -16.86
C ARG A 164 1.89 -6.07 -16.90
N TYR A 165 1.51 -5.26 -15.91
CA TYR A 165 1.81 -3.82 -15.87
C TYR A 165 1.42 -3.09 -17.16
N LYS A 166 0.24 -3.40 -17.69
CA LYS A 166 -0.29 -2.77 -18.92
C LYS A 166 -0.49 -1.27 -18.77
N LEU A 167 -0.82 -0.84 -17.54
CA LEU A 167 -0.94 0.57 -17.19
C LEU A 167 0.39 1.08 -16.62
N SER A 168 0.82 2.23 -17.07
CA SER A 168 1.95 2.94 -16.46
C SER A 168 1.62 3.40 -15.04
N PRO A 169 2.61 3.73 -14.20
CA PRO A 169 2.35 4.28 -12.89
C PRO A 169 1.48 5.54 -12.92
N GLU A 170 1.65 6.41 -13.92
CA GLU A 170 0.88 7.63 -14.13
C GLU A 170 -0.59 7.33 -14.43
N GLU A 171 -0.85 6.34 -15.28
CA GLU A 171 -2.22 5.90 -15.59
C GLU A 171 -2.90 5.31 -14.37
N VAL A 172 -2.17 4.52 -13.56
CA VAL A 172 -2.68 3.99 -12.29
C VAL A 172 -3.02 5.12 -11.32
N VAL A 173 -2.15 6.12 -11.17
CA VAL A 173 -2.39 7.29 -10.29
C VAL A 173 -3.60 8.08 -10.76
N ASN A 174 -3.77 8.29 -12.08
CA ASN A 174 -4.93 8.96 -12.62
C ASN A 174 -6.23 8.19 -12.33
N LEU A 175 -6.21 6.86 -12.44
CA LEU A 175 -7.35 6.02 -12.05
C LEU A 175 -7.65 6.12 -10.54
N ILE A 176 -6.62 6.18 -9.69
CA ILE A 176 -6.79 6.38 -8.25
C ILE A 176 -7.51 7.72 -8.00
N TYR A 177 -7.06 8.79 -8.63
CA TYR A 177 -7.69 10.11 -8.47
C TYR A 177 -9.15 10.12 -8.93
N ASN A 178 -9.43 9.58 -10.11
CA ASN A 178 -10.80 9.55 -10.65
C ASN A 178 -11.75 8.78 -9.72
N ARG A 179 -11.31 7.64 -9.19
CA ARG A 179 -12.14 6.82 -8.30
C ARG A 179 -12.20 7.34 -6.87
N ALA A 180 -11.06 7.72 -6.30
CA ALA A 180 -10.97 8.08 -4.89
C ALA A 180 -11.43 9.52 -4.60
N LEU A 181 -11.21 10.46 -5.53
CA LEU A 181 -11.50 11.88 -5.32
C LEU A 181 -12.79 12.34 -6.03
N ASN A 182 -13.04 11.83 -7.23
CA ASN A 182 -14.17 12.28 -8.05
C ASN A 182 -15.42 11.39 -7.94
N GLY A 183 -15.31 10.24 -7.25
CA GLY A 183 -16.44 9.33 -7.04
C GLY A 183 -16.97 8.68 -8.34
N GLU A 184 -16.17 8.62 -9.39
CA GLU A 184 -16.58 8.01 -10.66
C GLU A 184 -16.65 6.50 -10.54
N THR A 185 -17.86 5.97 -10.40
CA THR A 185 -18.15 4.55 -10.49
C THR A 185 -18.24 4.13 -11.96
N HIS A 186 -17.12 3.95 -12.64
CA HIS A 186 -17.11 3.23 -13.92
C HIS A 186 -16.76 1.78 -13.68
N ASN A 187 -17.78 0.93 -13.71
CA ASN A 187 -17.60 -0.49 -14.00
C ASN A 187 -17.02 -0.56 -15.43
N MET A 188 -15.73 -0.78 -15.57
CA MET A 188 -15.22 -1.31 -16.84
C MET A 188 -15.66 -2.77 -16.92
N GLU A 189 -16.77 -3.01 -17.59
CA GLU A 189 -17.04 -4.31 -18.19
C GLU A 189 -15.89 -4.60 -19.13
N VAL A 190 -15.13 -5.64 -18.80
CA VAL A 190 -14.17 -6.25 -19.74
C VAL A 190 -15.04 -6.81 -20.85
N SER A 191 -15.10 -6.13 -21.98
CA SER A 191 -15.65 -6.68 -23.21
C SER A 191 -14.80 -7.90 -23.56
N ASN A 192 -15.37 -9.08 -23.32
CA ASN A 192 -14.92 -10.33 -23.92
C ASN A 192 -15.18 -10.22 -25.43
N GLU A 193 -14.27 -9.68 -26.17
CA GLU A 193 -14.19 -9.94 -27.60
C GLU A 193 -13.47 -11.27 -27.78
N SER A 194 -14.31 -12.30 -27.90
CA SER A 194 -13.96 -13.58 -28.48
C SER A 194 -13.62 -13.38 -29.96
N ASN A 195 -12.40 -13.69 -30.36
CA ASN A 195 -12.07 -14.30 -31.66
C ASN A 195 -10.69 -14.96 -31.59
#